data_19713437a597efcbb58dfd196f6afcc7
#
_entry.id   19713437a597efcbb58dfd196f6afcc7
#
_cell.length_a   1.000
_cell.length_b   1.000
_cell.length_c   1.000
_cell.angle_alpha   90.00
_cell.angle_beta   90.00
_cell.angle_gamma   90.00
#
_symmetry.space_group_name_H-M   'P 1'
#
loop_
_entity.id
_entity.type
_entity.pdbx_description
1 polymer ?
#
loop_
_entity_poly.entity_id
_entity_poly.type
_entity_poly.pdbx_seq_one_letter_code
_entity_poly.pdbx_strand_id
1 'polypeptide(L)'
;MDLRRDDYSTENCTIRRTLDVVGEKWTLLVLREAFYGVRRFDEFAEKVGCGRAILSQRLKKLEREGLLTPTPYREPGQRQRVEYRLTQKGLDLYPALLALMQWGDRHAADASGPPVALTHRDCGEPIALALTCERGHGPLTAREVHVAPGPGARPKAERKAA
;
A
#
# COMPACT_ATOMS: atom_id res chain seq x y z
N MET A 1 -8.43 -29.21 -4.45
CA MET A 1 -9.15 -28.76 -5.65
C MET A 1 -8.54 -27.44 -6.07
N ASP A 2 -7.90 -27.42 -7.23
CA ASP A 2 -7.19 -26.23 -7.69
C ASP A 2 -8.18 -25.15 -8.15
N LEU A 3 -7.84 -23.88 -7.91
CA LEU A 3 -8.63 -22.74 -8.39
C LEU A 3 -8.51 -22.64 -9.91
N ARG A 4 -9.54 -23.04 -10.62
CA ARG A 4 -9.66 -22.78 -12.07
C ARG A 4 -10.20 -21.36 -12.23
N ARG A 5 -9.36 -20.47 -12.76
CA ARG A 5 -9.67 -19.04 -12.90
C ARG A 5 -10.98 -18.77 -13.64
N ASP A 6 -11.34 -19.65 -14.56
CA ASP A 6 -12.53 -19.51 -15.38
C ASP A 6 -13.84 -19.82 -14.67
N ASP A 7 -13.79 -20.54 -13.55
CA ASP A 7 -14.97 -20.97 -12.81
C ASP A 7 -15.48 -19.90 -11.83
N TYR A 8 -14.68 -18.88 -11.53
CA TYR A 8 -14.98 -17.90 -10.47
C TYR A 8 -15.04 -16.45 -10.97
N SER A 9 -16.01 -15.69 -10.44
CA SER A 9 -16.14 -14.26 -10.67
C SER A 9 -14.97 -13.48 -10.07
N THR A 10 -14.55 -12.42 -10.75
CA THR A 10 -13.53 -11.47 -10.27
C THR A 10 -14.12 -10.29 -9.51
N GLU A 11 -15.43 -10.20 -9.38
CA GLU A 11 -16.11 -9.08 -8.71
C GLU A 11 -15.70 -8.91 -7.24
N ASN A 12 -15.42 -10.03 -6.56
CA ASN A 12 -14.96 -10.05 -5.17
C ASN A 12 -13.43 -10.10 -5.03
N CYS A 13 -12.68 -9.75 -6.08
CA CYS A 13 -11.22 -9.76 -6.02
C CYS A 13 -10.70 -8.68 -5.06
N THR A 14 -10.09 -9.09 -3.95
CA THR A 14 -9.53 -8.17 -2.94
C THR A 14 -8.37 -7.34 -3.48
N ILE A 15 -7.53 -7.92 -4.36
CA ILE A 15 -6.46 -7.15 -5.02
C ILE A 15 -7.06 -6.02 -5.85
N ARG A 16 -8.08 -6.31 -6.67
CA ARG A 16 -8.76 -5.28 -7.48
C ARG A 16 -9.31 -4.16 -6.57
N ARG A 17 -10.04 -4.52 -5.53
CA ARG A 17 -10.59 -3.54 -4.57
C ARG A 17 -9.51 -2.72 -3.88
N THR A 18 -8.40 -3.33 -3.54
CA THR A 18 -7.25 -2.59 -2.98
C THR A 18 -6.67 -1.62 -4.00
N LEU A 19 -6.51 -2.04 -5.26
CA LEU A 19 -6.02 -1.17 -6.32
C LEU A 19 -7.00 -0.03 -6.65
N ASP A 20 -8.31 -0.23 -6.51
CA ASP A 20 -9.29 0.86 -6.63
C ASP A 20 -9.06 1.97 -5.59
N VAL A 21 -8.51 1.61 -4.43
CA VAL A 21 -8.17 2.56 -3.35
C VAL A 21 -6.78 3.16 -3.55
N VAL A 22 -5.74 2.33 -3.72
CA VAL A 22 -4.33 2.76 -3.66
C VAL A 22 -3.56 2.59 -4.96
N GLY A 23 -4.16 2.03 -6.02
CA GLY A 23 -3.44 1.61 -7.23
C GLY A 23 -2.88 2.74 -8.10
N GLU A 24 -3.15 3.99 -7.77
CA GLU A 24 -2.61 5.12 -8.50
C GLU A 24 -1.22 5.51 -7.98
N LYS A 25 -0.29 5.76 -8.89
CA LYS A 25 1.10 6.14 -8.60
C LYS A 25 1.21 7.18 -7.48
N TRP A 26 0.49 8.28 -7.61
CA TRP A 26 0.59 9.37 -6.65
C TRP A 26 0.02 9.04 -5.28
N THR A 27 -0.98 8.16 -5.22
CA THR A 27 -1.54 7.65 -3.96
C THR A 27 -0.51 6.84 -3.18
N LEU A 28 0.20 5.93 -3.85
CA LEU A 28 1.27 5.12 -3.24
C LEU A 28 2.45 6.00 -2.80
N LEU A 29 2.81 7.02 -3.59
CA LEU A 29 3.87 7.95 -3.22
C LEU A 29 3.49 8.85 -2.03
N VAL A 30 2.24 9.28 -1.92
CA VAL A 30 1.74 9.99 -0.72
C VAL A 30 1.79 9.08 0.51
N LEU A 31 1.38 7.83 0.39
CA LEU A 31 1.48 6.86 1.50
C LEU A 31 2.93 6.63 1.90
N ARG A 32 3.86 6.50 0.95
CA ARG A 32 5.30 6.40 1.23
C ARG A 32 5.79 7.55 2.10
N GLU A 33 5.48 8.78 1.72
CA GLU A 33 5.88 9.95 2.51
C GLU A 33 5.22 9.98 3.89
N ALA A 34 3.95 9.58 3.98
CA ALA A 34 3.25 9.47 5.26
C ALA A 34 3.93 8.45 6.19
N PHE A 35 4.41 7.31 5.67
CA PHE A 35 5.20 6.33 6.43
C PHE A 35 6.56 6.88 6.86
N TYR A 36 7.16 7.78 6.09
CA TYR A 36 8.39 8.49 6.47
C TYR A 36 8.14 9.66 7.44
N GLY A 37 6.89 9.83 7.90
CA GLY A 37 6.53 10.81 8.92
C GLY A 37 6.12 12.18 8.38
N VAL A 38 5.98 12.34 7.06
CA VAL A 38 5.42 13.55 6.46
C VAL A 38 3.96 13.68 6.83
N ARG A 39 3.54 14.89 7.26
CA ARG A 39 2.17 15.13 7.74
C ARG A 39 1.52 16.34 7.12
N ARG A 40 2.29 17.36 6.75
CA ARG A 40 1.77 18.64 6.27
C ARG A 40 1.64 18.67 4.77
N PHE A 41 0.60 19.35 4.28
CA PHE A 41 0.32 19.45 2.84
C PHE A 41 1.51 19.98 2.04
N ASP A 42 2.18 21.02 2.53
CA ASP A 42 3.29 21.65 1.81
C ASP A 42 4.52 20.72 1.76
N GLU A 43 4.79 19.95 2.81
CA GLU A 43 5.84 18.91 2.83
C GLU A 43 5.53 17.78 1.83
N PHE A 44 4.28 17.33 1.77
CA PHE A 44 3.87 16.38 0.73
C PHE A 44 4.04 16.94 -0.68
N ALA A 45 3.68 18.21 -0.91
CA ALA A 45 3.81 18.84 -2.21
C ALA A 45 5.27 18.89 -2.69
N GLU A 46 6.19 19.14 -1.77
CA GLU A 46 7.62 19.15 -2.05
C GLU A 46 8.16 17.74 -2.36
N LYS A 47 7.80 16.74 -1.55
CA LYS A 47 8.41 15.41 -1.57
C LYS A 47 7.79 14.45 -2.58
N VAL A 48 6.48 14.56 -2.84
CA VAL A 48 5.78 13.68 -3.78
C VAL A 48 6.06 14.06 -5.24
N GLY A 49 6.28 15.33 -5.52
CA GLY A 49 6.61 15.82 -6.87
C GLY A 49 5.42 15.81 -7.85
N CYS A 50 4.17 15.83 -7.37
CA CYS A 50 2.99 16.00 -8.20
C CYS A 50 2.37 17.39 -8.04
N GLY A 51 1.53 17.80 -9.00
CA GLY A 51 0.82 19.08 -8.91
C GLY A 51 -0.08 19.16 -7.67
N ARG A 52 -0.19 20.34 -7.05
CA ARG A 52 -0.97 20.56 -5.81
C ARG A 52 -2.44 20.10 -5.91
N ALA A 53 -3.05 20.25 -7.09
CA ALA A 53 -4.43 19.79 -7.32
C ALA A 53 -4.53 18.27 -7.24
N ILE A 54 -3.58 17.54 -7.82
CA ILE A 54 -3.49 16.08 -7.77
C ILE A 54 -3.25 15.65 -6.31
N LEU A 55 -2.29 16.26 -5.63
CA LEU A 55 -2.02 15.97 -4.22
C LEU A 55 -3.27 16.14 -3.35
N SER A 56 -3.99 17.26 -3.51
CA SER A 56 -5.23 17.50 -2.77
C SER A 56 -6.27 16.41 -3.00
N GLN A 57 -6.43 15.97 -4.25
CA GLN A 57 -7.35 14.86 -4.58
C GLN A 57 -6.91 13.54 -3.93
N ARG A 58 -5.60 13.24 -3.91
CA ARG A 58 -5.06 12.01 -3.30
C ARG A 58 -5.25 12.01 -1.79
N LEU A 59 -4.92 13.10 -1.12
CA LEU A 59 -5.12 13.24 0.33
C LEU A 59 -6.59 13.11 0.71
N LYS A 60 -7.52 13.77 -0.01
CA LYS A 60 -8.97 13.62 0.20
C LYS A 60 -9.46 12.20 -0.06
N LYS A 61 -8.92 11.50 -1.07
CA LYS A 61 -9.25 10.10 -1.31
C LYS A 61 -8.79 9.23 -0.15
N LEU A 62 -7.55 9.36 0.30
CA LEU A 62 -7.01 8.59 1.41
C LEU A 62 -7.75 8.87 2.74
N GLU A 63 -8.20 10.10 2.96
CA GLU A 63 -9.06 10.47 4.08
C GLU A 63 -10.43 9.77 3.98
N ARG A 64 -11.12 9.90 2.85
CA ARG A 64 -12.43 9.27 2.60
C ARG A 64 -12.38 7.74 2.76
N GLU A 65 -11.30 7.12 2.30
CA GLU A 65 -11.07 5.67 2.43
C GLU A 65 -10.59 5.27 3.83
N GLY A 66 -10.39 6.23 4.73
CA GLY A 66 -10.00 5.99 6.12
C GLY A 66 -8.57 5.52 6.32
N LEU A 67 -7.66 5.82 5.38
CA LEU A 67 -6.23 5.53 5.51
C LEU A 67 -5.46 6.67 6.18
N LEU A 68 -5.92 7.89 5.98
CA LEU A 68 -5.43 9.08 6.66
C LEU A 68 -6.54 9.74 7.48
N THR A 69 -6.17 10.36 8.57
CA THR A 69 -7.05 11.18 9.39
C THR A 69 -6.52 12.62 9.40
N PRO A 70 -7.35 13.62 9.03
CA PRO A 70 -6.97 15.02 9.17
C PRO A 70 -6.97 15.41 10.64
N THR A 71 -5.91 16.02 11.10
CA THR A 71 -5.76 16.51 12.48
C THR A 71 -5.50 18.01 12.44
N PRO A 72 -6.35 18.83 13.05
CA PRO A 72 -6.12 20.26 13.13
C PRO A 72 -4.85 20.56 13.93
N TYR A 73 -4.03 21.48 13.44
CA TYR A 73 -2.93 22.05 14.17
C TYR A 73 -2.85 23.57 13.98
N ARG A 74 -2.23 24.25 14.90
CA ARG A 74 -2.04 25.70 14.84
C ARG A 74 -0.66 26.07 15.36
N GLU A 75 0.07 26.84 14.60
CA GLU A 75 1.31 27.46 15.03
C GLU A 75 1.02 28.84 15.64
N PRO A 76 1.81 29.31 16.59
CA PRO A 76 1.63 30.63 17.16
C PRO A 76 1.58 31.71 16.07
N GLY A 77 0.57 32.58 16.11
CA GLY A 77 0.40 33.65 15.13
C GLY A 77 -0.12 33.24 13.74
N GLN A 78 -0.39 31.95 13.52
CA GLN A 78 -0.89 31.48 12.22
C GLN A 78 -2.35 31.01 12.28
N ARG A 79 -2.97 30.90 11.09
CA ARG A 79 -4.30 30.29 10.93
C ARG A 79 -4.20 28.79 11.24
N GLN A 80 -5.29 28.23 11.76
CA GLN A 80 -5.44 26.80 11.90
C GLN A 80 -5.27 26.11 10.54
N ARG A 81 -4.48 25.03 10.52
CA ARG A 81 -4.21 24.19 9.36
C ARG A 81 -4.53 22.74 9.70
N VAL A 82 -4.41 21.86 8.72
CA VAL A 82 -4.62 20.42 8.86
C VAL A 82 -3.32 19.70 8.54
N GLU A 83 -2.95 18.76 9.38
CA GLU A 83 -1.97 17.71 9.09
C GLU A 83 -2.67 16.36 8.90
N TYR A 84 -2.04 15.43 8.21
CA TYR A 84 -2.57 14.11 7.91
C TYR A 84 -1.77 13.05 8.65
N ARG A 85 -2.47 12.15 9.35
CA ARG A 85 -1.87 11.04 10.09
C ARG A 85 -2.38 9.72 9.59
N LEU A 86 -1.51 8.71 9.51
CA LEU A 86 -1.93 7.35 9.20
C LEU A 86 -2.87 6.83 10.28
N THR A 87 -3.97 6.21 9.85
CA THR A 87 -4.82 5.40 10.71
C THR A 87 -4.24 3.99 10.85
N GLN A 88 -4.82 3.13 11.70
CA GLN A 88 -4.41 1.72 11.74
C GLN A 88 -4.60 1.06 10.36
N LYS A 89 -5.74 1.30 9.68
CA LYS A 89 -5.97 0.82 8.31
C LYS A 89 -4.90 1.29 7.32
N GLY A 90 -4.41 2.52 7.49
CA GLY A 90 -3.28 3.04 6.70
C GLY A 90 -1.98 2.30 7.02
N LEU A 91 -1.69 2.08 8.30
CA LEU A 91 -0.50 1.36 8.76
C LEU A 91 -0.46 -0.09 8.26
N ASP A 92 -1.61 -0.77 8.17
CA ASP A 92 -1.73 -2.14 7.69
C ASP A 92 -1.30 -2.31 6.21
N LEU A 93 -1.18 -1.21 5.44
CA LEU A 93 -0.64 -1.23 4.08
C LEU A 93 0.91 -1.23 4.02
N TYR A 94 1.59 -0.97 5.14
CA TYR A 94 3.04 -0.88 5.14
C TYR A 94 3.75 -2.11 4.59
N PRO A 95 3.37 -3.35 4.94
CA PRO A 95 3.98 -4.55 4.36
C PRO A 95 3.87 -4.62 2.82
N ALA A 96 2.74 -4.19 2.25
CA ALA A 96 2.56 -4.17 0.80
C ALA A 96 3.47 -3.12 0.14
N LEU A 97 3.60 -1.93 0.74
CA LEU A 97 4.52 -0.90 0.25
C LEU A 97 5.98 -1.36 0.35
N LEU A 98 6.34 -2.02 1.45
CA LEU A 98 7.67 -2.60 1.64
C LEU A 98 7.99 -3.68 0.60
N ALA A 99 7.01 -4.53 0.26
CA ALA A 99 7.17 -5.52 -0.80
C ALA A 99 7.44 -4.87 -2.16
N LEU A 100 6.73 -3.80 -2.50
CA LEU A 100 6.97 -3.02 -3.72
C LEU A 100 8.36 -2.38 -3.71
N MET A 101 8.79 -1.83 -2.58
CA MET A 101 10.11 -1.22 -2.42
C MET A 101 11.20 -2.27 -2.61
N GLN A 102 11.14 -3.41 -1.93
CA GLN A 102 12.13 -4.48 -2.05
C GLN A 102 12.18 -5.11 -3.45
N TRP A 103 11.06 -5.15 -4.16
CA TRP A 103 11.05 -5.54 -5.56
C TRP A 103 11.79 -4.50 -6.42
N GLY A 104 11.53 -3.21 -6.19
CA GLY A 104 12.21 -2.11 -6.86
C GLY A 104 13.70 -2.10 -6.61
N ASP A 105 14.12 -2.31 -5.36
CA ASP A 105 15.53 -2.38 -4.97
C ASP A 105 16.30 -3.47 -5.72
N ARG A 106 15.64 -4.61 -5.99
CA ARG A 106 16.26 -5.73 -6.73
C ARG A 106 16.25 -5.56 -8.24
N HIS A 107 15.26 -4.87 -8.81
CA HIS A 107 14.99 -4.93 -10.25
C HIS A 107 14.94 -3.56 -10.95
N ALA A 108 14.89 -2.46 -10.21
CA ALA A 108 14.71 -1.12 -10.74
C ALA A 108 15.63 -0.06 -10.09
N ALA A 109 16.48 -0.44 -9.15
CA ALA A 109 17.50 0.46 -8.61
C ALA A 109 18.57 0.73 -9.68
N ASP A 110 19.19 1.90 -9.62
CA ASP A 110 20.35 2.23 -10.45
C ASP A 110 21.64 1.55 -9.94
N ALA A 111 22.75 1.82 -10.61
CA ALA A 111 24.05 1.23 -10.26
C ALA A 111 24.56 1.63 -8.87
N SER A 112 24.06 2.72 -8.29
CA SER A 112 24.40 3.18 -6.93
C SER A 112 23.66 2.37 -5.85
N GLY A 113 22.69 1.57 -6.24
CA GLY A 113 21.88 0.75 -5.34
C GLY A 113 20.66 1.49 -4.79
N PRO A 114 19.94 0.87 -3.83
CA PRO A 114 18.73 1.44 -3.24
C PRO A 114 18.98 2.76 -2.52
N PRO A 115 18.12 3.79 -2.71
CA PRO A 115 18.30 5.10 -2.09
C PRO A 115 17.93 5.13 -0.60
N VAL A 116 17.24 4.10 -0.09
CA VAL A 116 16.75 4.03 1.29
C VAL A 116 17.02 2.65 1.86
N ALA A 117 17.60 2.61 3.05
CA ALA A 117 17.71 1.40 3.85
C ALA A 117 16.72 1.45 5.01
N LEU A 118 15.95 0.39 5.21
CA LEU A 118 15.06 0.25 6.35
C LEU A 118 15.66 -0.69 7.37
N THR A 119 15.73 -0.22 8.62
CA THR A 119 16.30 -0.98 9.73
C THR A 119 15.33 -1.06 10.90
N HIS A 120 15.42 -2.11 11.69
CA HIS A 120 14.67 -2.24 12.91
C HIS A 120 15.16 -1.19 13.94
N ARG A 121 14.24 -0.47 14.53
CA ARG A 121 14.55 0.70 15.37
C ARG A 121 15.41 0.36 16.58
N ASP A 122 15.21 -0.80 17.17
CA ASP A 122 15.87 -1.16 18.42
C ASP A 122 17.23 -1.83 18.22
N CYS A 123 17.40 -2.66 17.16
CA CYS A 123 18.65 -3.40 16.92
C CYS A 123 19.46 -2.89 15.72
N GLY A 124 18.90 -1.99 14.88
CA GLY A 124 19.60 -1.46 13.72
C GLY A 124 19.71 -2.42 12.53
N GLU A 125 19.25 -3.66 12.65
CA GLU A 125 19.36 -4.65 11.61
C GLU A 125 18.40 -4.38 10.44
N PRO A 126 18.78 -4.71 9.19
CA PRO A 126 17.95 -4.54 8.01
C PRO A 126 16.62 -5.29 8.13
N ILE A 127 15.53 -4.63 7.66
CA ILE A 127 14.20 -5.24 7.61
C ILE A 127 14.03 -5.97 6.29
N ALA A 128 13.63 -7.24 6.37
CA ALA A 128 13.23 -8.05 5.22
C ALA A 128 11.78 -8.50 5.35
N LEU A 129 11.05 -8.48 4.23
CA LEU A 129 9.73 -9.09 4.13
C LEU A 129 9.88 -10.52 3.61
N ALA A 130 9.32 -11.48 4.31
CA ALA A 130 9.31 -12.87 3.91
C ALA A 130 7.89 -13.46 3.98
N LEU A 131 7.55 -14.32 3.03
CA LEU A 131 6.33 -15.11 3.09
C LEU A 131 6.56 -16.33 3.98
N THR A 132 5.70 -16.52 4.96
CA THR A 132 5.71 -17.68 5.86
C THR A 132 4.32 -18.28 5.95
N CYS A 133 4.20 -19.57 6.23
CA CYS A 133 2.92 -20.18 6.60
C CYS A 133 2.71 -20.13 8.12
N GLU A 134 1.49 -20.42 8.58
CA GLU A 134 1.14 -20.38 10.00
C GLU A 134 1.96 -21.36 10.88
N ARG A 135 2.57 -22.39 10.29
CA ARG A 135 3.50 -23.29 10.97
C ARG A 135 4.95 -22.79 11.01
N GLY A 136 5.20 -21.56 10.52
CA GLY A 136 6.52 -20.96 10.52
C GLY A 136 7.46 -21.43 9.40
N HIS A 137 7.00 -22.22 8.43
CA HIS A 137 7.82 -22.53 7.27
C HIS A 137 8.00 -21.31 6.41
N GLY A 138 9.21 -21.03 5.99
CA GLY A 138 9.59 -19.91 5.12
C GLY A 138 11.09 -19.65 5.16
N PRO A 139 11.57 -18.73 4.33
CA PRO A 139 10.83 -17.92 3.37
C PRO A 139 10.28 -18.73 2.19
N LEU A 140 9.00 -18.52 1.85
CA LEU A 140 8.34 -19.23 0.76
C LEU A 140 8.46 -18.46 -0.55
N THR A 141 8.61 -19.19 -1.65
CA THR A 141 8.52 -18.66 -3.02
C THR A 141 7.09 -18.77 -3.55
N ALA A 142 6.77 -18.05 -4.63
CA ALA A 142 5.48 -18.12 -5.28
C ALA A 142 5.12 -19.54 -5.80
N ARG A 143 6.13 -20.38 -6.06
CA ARG A 143 5.95 -21.76 -6.54
C ARG A 143 5.51 -22.73 -5.44
N GLU A 144 5.72 -22.36 -4.19
CA GLU A 144 5.36 -23.16 -3.02
C GLU A 144 4.00 -22.78 -2.46
N VAL A 145 3.33 -21.78 -3.06
CA VAL A 145 2.00 -21.34 -2.63
C VAL A 145 0.94 -21.97 -3.52
N HIS A 146 0.04 -22.72 -2.91
CA HIS A 146 -1.15 -23.28 -3.57
C HIS A 146 -2.31 -22.29 -3.49
N VAL A 147 -3.05 -22.12 -4.60
CA VAL A 147 -4.20 -21.24 -4.68
C VAL A 147 -5.48 -22.07 -4.71
N ALA A 148 -6.34 -21.88 -3.71
CA ALA A 148 -7.64 -22.52 -3.60
C ALA A 148 -8.77 -21.48 -3.48
N PRO A 149 -10.03 -21.86 -3.77
CA PRO A 149 -11.18 -21.00 -3.53
C PRO A 149 -11.30 -20.66 -2.05
N GLY A 150 -11.35 -19.39 -1.72
CA GLY A 150 -11.65 -18.93 -0.37
C GLY A 150 -13.17 -18.85 -0.10
N PRO A 151 -13.60 -18.58 1.14
CA PRO A 151 -15.03 -18.52 1.51
C PRO A 151 -15.82 -17.44 0.75
N GLY A 152 -15.17 -16.42 0.22
CA GLY A 152 -15.78 -15.38 -0.61
C GLY A 152 -15.75 -15.67 -2.11
N ALA A 153 -15.28 -16.83 -2.54
CA ALA A 153 -15.28 -17.19 -3.95
C ALA A 153 -16.72 -17.38 -4.46
N ARG A 154 -17.04 -16.72 -5.57
CA ARG A 154 -18.36 -16.81 -6.22
C ARG A 154 -18.21 -17.49 -7.56
N PRO A 155 -18.98 -18.55 -7.86
CA PRO A 155 -19.02 -19.14 -9.21
C PRO A 155 -19.38 -18.06 -10.24
N LYS A 156 -18.82 -18.14 -11.44
CA LYS A 156 -19.33 -17.34 -12.56
C LYS A 156 -20.75 -17.82 -12.87
N ALA A 157 -21.68 -16.89 -13.03
CA ALA A 157 -22.98 -17.22 -13.61
C ALA A 157 -22.74 -17.84 -14.99
N GLU A 158 -23.41 -18.96 -15.27
CA GLU A 158 -23.39 -19.58 -16.58
C GLU A 158 -23.75 -18.52 -17.63
N ARG A 159 -22.85 -18.29 -18.59
CA ARG A 159 -23.22 -17.49 -19.77
C ARG A 159 -24.33 -18.25 -20.46
N LYS A 160 -25.57 -17.79 -20.31
CA LYS A 160 -26.64 -18.25 -21.22
C LYS A 160 -26.13 -18.04 -22.62
N ALA A 161 -25.94 -19.15 -23.34
CA ALA A 161 -25.64 -19.12 -24.76
C ALA A 161 -26.79 -18.35 -25.46
N ALA A 162 -26.44 -17.25 -26.10
CA ALA A 162 -27.36 -16.50 -26.96
C ALA A 162 -27.42 -17.19 -28.31
#